data_612f8b8691a51d55cfd8f8077f0ed2ef
#
_entry.id   612f8b8691a51d55cfd8f8077f0ed2ef
#
_cell.length_a   1.000
_cell.length_b   1.000
_cell.length_c   1.000
_cell.angle_alpha   90.00
_cell.angle_beta   90.00
_cell.angle_gamma   90.00
#
_symmetry.space_group_name_H-M   'P 1'
#
loop_
_entity.id
_entity.type
_entity.pdbx_description
1 polymer ?
#
loop_
_entity_poly.entity_id
_entity_poly.type
_entity_poly.pdbx_seq_one_letter_code
_entity_poly.pdbx_strand_id
1 'polypeptide(L)'
;MTQQGNQVAGYQIVIPGALADCRLTIHGRLPGLNEYTDACRTKPRAGAQMKRQAQETVMWHILSQIRGRHFTKPVFLLFTFYEQDRRRDHDNVSSFARKVIQDALVKSETLKDDGWDYVTGYLDKFEVDKENPRIVVEFIEQEVETCKNQRAAKSNG
;
A
#
# COMPACT_ATOMS: atom_id res chain seq x y z
N MET A 1 3.57 -28.30 -8.09
CA MET A 1 2.82 -27.04 -8.20
C MET A 1 3.74 -26.00 -8.82
N THR A 2 3.49 -25.63 -10.05
CA THR A 2 4.32 -24.74 -10.86
C THR A 2 4.07 -23.31 -10.42
N GLN A 3 5.11 -22.65 -9.90
CA GLN A 3 5.12 -21.21 -9.69
C GLN A 3 5.19 -20.53 -11.06
N GLN A 4 4.11 -19.92 -11.50
CA GLN A 4 4.15 -19.01 -12.65
C GLN A 4 4.66 -17.65 -12.19
N GLY A 5 5.95 -17.43 -12.39
CA GLY A 5 6.57 -16.11 -12.24
C GLY A 5 6.14 -15.21 -13.40
N ASN A 6 5.51 -14.10 -13.12
CA ASN A 6 5.32 -13.02 -14.08
C ASN A 6 6.66 -12.40 -14.42
N GLN A 7 7.20 -12.68 -15.59
CA GLN A 7 8.35 -11.96 -16.14
C GLN A 7 7.88 -10.63 -16.73
N VAL A 8 8.29 -9.53 -16.14
CA VAL A 8 8.28 -8.22 -16.77
C VAL A 8 9.71 -7.77 -16.94
N ALA A 9 10.17 -7.69 -18.18
CA ALA A 9 11.40 -7.04 -18.63
C ALA A 9 12.62 -7.21 -17.69
N GLY A 10 13.15 -8.42 -17.58
CA GLY A 10 14.50 -8.67 -17.06
C GLY A 10 14.70 -8.54 -15.55
N TYR A 11 13.70 -8.16 -14.79
CA TYR A 11 13.73 -8.12 -13.33
C TYR A 11 12.81 -9.18 -12.74
N GLN A 12 13.40 -10.17 -12.10
CA GLN A 12 12.63 -11.11 -11.30
C GLN A 12 12.37 -10.45 -9.95
N ILE A 13 11.15 -9.91 -9.77
CA ILE A 13 10.71 -9.48 -8.45
C ILE A 13 10.44 -10.77 -7.67
N VAL A 14 11.43 -11.22 -6.94
CA VAL A 14 11.24 -12.28 -5.96
C VAL A 14 10.52 -11.64 -4.78
N ILE A 15 9.19 -11.75 -4.75
CA ILE A 15 8.46 -11.57 -3.52
C ILE A 15 8.86 -12.78 -2.69
N PRO A 16 9.60 -12.61 -1.58
CA PRO A 16 9.91 -13.74 -0.73
C PRO A 16 8.59 -14.42 -0.42
N GLY A 17 8.51 -15.73 -0.52
CA GLY A 17 7.31 -16.51 -0.19
C GLY A 17 6.99 -16.51 1.31
N ALA A 18 7.31 -15.44 1.99
CA ALA A 18 6.94 -15.18 3.36
C ALA A 18 5.44 -14.88 3.41
N LEU A 19 4.73 -15.61 4.25
CA LEU A 19 3.39 -15.23 4.69
C LEU A 19 3.46 -13.77 5.17
N ALA A 20 2.53 -12.95 4.70
CA ALA A 20 2.46 -11.57 5.15
C ALA A 20 2.32 -11.53 6.68
N ASP A 21 3.12 -10.70 7.33
CA ASP A 21 3.12 -10.57 8.80
C ASP A 21 1.79 -10.00 9.33
N CYS A 22 1.08 -9.29 8.49
CA CYS A 22 -0.20 -8.66 8.80
C CYS A 22 -0.99 -8.41 7.51
N ARG A 23 -2.31 -8.42 7.63
CA ARG A 23 -3.23 -8.13 6.54
C ARG A 23 -4.34 -7.19 7.00
N LEU A 24 -4.68 -6.21 6.17
CA LEU A 24 -5.81 -5.31 6.33
C LEU A 24 -6.74 -5.46 5.13
N THR A 25 -8.02 -5.65 5.36
CA THR A 25 -9.04 -5.71 4.30
C THR A 25 -9.99 -4.52 4.42
N ILE A 26 -10.03 -3.69 3.39
CA ILE A 26 -10.95 -2.54 3.29
C ILE A 26 -12.08 -2.95 2.37
N HIS A 27 -13.27 -3.15 2.91
CA HIS A 27 -14.44 -3.58 2.15
C HIS A 27 -14.99 -2.43 1.29
N GLY A 28 -15.50 -2.78 0.11
CA GLY A 28 -15.96 -1.83 -0.87
C GLY A 28 -14.81 -1.24 -1.70
N ARG A 29 -15.06 -0.11 -2.31
CA ARG A 29 -14.06 0.61 -3.10
C ARG A 29 -13.86 2.02 -2.55
N LEU A 30 -12.66 2.55 -2.70
CA LEU A 30 -12.37 3.96 -2.47
C LEU A 30 -12.57 4.76 -3.77
N PRO A 31 -12.78 6.09 -3.68
CA PRO A 31 -12.79 6.94 -4.86
C PRO A 31 -11.56 6.75 -5.73
N GLY A 32 -11.72 6.88 -7.04
CA GLY A 32 -10.60 6.87 -7.96
C GLY A 32 -9.91 8.22 -8.06
N LEU A 33 -8.73 8.24 -8.67
CA LEU A 33 -7.96 9.46 -8.91
C LEU A 33 -8.77 10.50 -9.72
N ASN A 34 -9.52 10.07 -10.73
CA ASN A 34 -10.34 10.95 -11.55
C ASN A 34 -11.45 11.61 -10.74
N GLU A 35 -12.16 10.84 -9.92
CA GLU A 35 -13.21 11.35 -9.03
C GLU A 35 -12.63 12.41 -8.07
N TYR A 36 -11.48 12.13 -7.47
CA TYR A 36 -10.79 13.06 -6.57
C TYR A 36 -10.34 14.34 -7.30
N THR A 37 -9.74 14.20 -8.48
CA THR A 37 -9.28 15.32 -9.29
C THR A 37 -10.44 16.23 -9.69
N ASP A 38 -11.56 15.64 -10.11
CA ASP A 38 -12.77 16.39 -10.49
C ASP A 38 -13.39 17.11 -9.28
N ALA A 39 -13.41 16.46 -8.11
CA ALA A 39 -13.86 17.10 -6.88
C ALA A 39 -12.99 18.32 -6.52
N CYS A 40 -11.67 18.21 -6.63
CA CYS A 40 -10.75 19.32 -6.38
C CYS A 40 -10.95 20.50 -7.35
N ARG A 41 -11.29 20.22 -8.62
CA ARG A 41 -11.54 21.24 -9.64
C ARG A 41 -12.90 21.92 -9.47
N THR A 42 -13.91 21.19 -9.02
CA THR A 42 -15.29 21.69 -8.95
C THR A 42 -15.49 22.65 -7.78
N LYS A 43 -15.02 22.27 -6.59
CA LYS A 43 -15.11 23.10 -5.38
C LYS A 43 -13.87 22.90 -4.51
N PRO A 44 -13.22 23.98 -4.01
CA PRO A 44 -11.99 23.87 -3.22
C PRO A 44 -12.08 22.94 -2.00
N ARG A 45 -13.25 22.80 -1.40
CA ARG A 45 -13.48 21.97 -0.21
C ARG A 45 -13.91 20.53 -0.53
N ALA A 46 -14.40 20.26 -1.73
CA ALA A 46 -14.95 18.96 -2.09
C ALA A 46 -13.87 17.87 -2.13
N GLY A 47 -12.71 18.16 -2.71
CA GLY A 47 -11.58 17.23 -2.71
C GLY A 47 -11.07 16.91 -1.29
N ALA A 48 -10.94 17.93 -0.45
CA ALA A 48 -10.53 17.76 0.95
C ALA A 48 -11.54 16.92 1.74
N GLN A 49 -12.83 17.13 1.52
CA GLN A 49 -13.90 16.36 2.14
C GLN A 49 -13.88 14.90 1.67
N MET A 50 -13.72 14.65 0.37
CA MET A 50 -13.62 13.31 -0.20
C MET A 50 -12.42 12.55 0.39
N LYS A 51 -11.26 13.18 0.47
CA LYS A 51 -10.07 12.59 1.08
C LYS A 51 -10.30 12.25 2.56
N ARG A 52 -10.89 13.15 3.33
CA ARG A 52 -11.19 12.93 4.74
C ARG A 52 -12.14 11.74 4.94
N GLN A 53 -13.23 11.67 4.17
CA GLN A 53 -14.18 10.55 4.25
C GLN A 53 -13.54 9.22 3.89
N ALA A 54 -12.68 9.20 2.86
CA ALA A 54 -11.93 8.01 2.49
C ALA A 54 -10.96 7.58 3.60
N GLN A 55 -10.24 8.52 4.21
CA GLN A 55 -9.37 8.24 5.36
C GLN A 55 -10.13 7.74 6.58
N GLU A 56 -11.30 8.28 6.89
CA GLU A 56 -12.16 7.81 7.98
C GLU A 56 -12.61 6.36 7.75
N THR A 57 -12.99 6.02 6.53
CA THR A 57 -13.34 4.64 6.14
C THR A 57 -12.16 3.69 6.37
N VAL A 58 -10.98 4.05 5.90
CA VAL A 58 -9.77 3.23 6.10
C VAL A 58 -9.42 3.12 7.58
N MET A 59 -9.48 4.22 8.31
CA MET A 59 -9.21 4.26 9.75
C MET A 59 -10.12 3.32 10.53
N TRP A 60 -11.41 3.27 10.19
CA TRP A 60 -12.35 2.33 10.81
C TRP A 60 -11.91 0.88 10.61
N HIS A 61 -11.47 0.51 9.40
CA HIS A 61 -10.97 -0.84 9.11
C HIS A 61 -9.66 -1.15 9.86
N ILE A 62 -8.75 -0.20 9.97
CA ILE A 62 -7.52 -0.33 10.75
C ILE A 62 -7.86 -0.62 12.22
N LEU A 63 -8.72 0.20 12.80
CA LEU A 63 -9.08 0.07 14.22
C LEU A 63 -9.86 -1.21 14.52
N SER A 64 -10.64 -1.72 13.58
CA SER A 64 -11.40 -2.95 13.74
C SER A 64 -10.58 -4.23 13.55
N GLN A 65 -9.52 -4.19 12.74
CA GLN A 65 -8.78 -5.39 12.35
C GLN A 65 -7.37 -5.47 12.93
N ILE A 66 -6.66 -4.35 13.00
CA ILE A 66 -5.24 -4.30 13.36
C ILE A 66 -4.91 -3.25 14.43
N ARG A 67 -5.89 -2.91 15.26
CA ARG A 67 -5.70 -1.94 16.35
C ARG A 67 -4.49 -2.29 17.21
N GLY A 68 -3.65 -1.31 17.49
CA GLY A 68 -2.47 -1.47 18.32
C GLY A 68 -1.28 -2.15 17.62
N ARG A 69 -1.43 -2.52 16.35
CA ARG A 69 -0.29 -2.99 15.56
C ARG A 69 0.62 -1.82 15.22
N HIS A 70 1.89 -1.93 15.59
CA HIS A 70 2.93 -0.95 15.28
C HIS A 70 4.10 -1.68 14.63
N PHE A 71 4.46 -1.30 13.41
CA PHE A 71 5.62 -1.85 12.74
C PHE A 71 6.87 -1.05 13.15
N THR A 72 7.84 -1.76 13.71
CA THR A 72 9.13 -1.20 14.11
C THR A 72 10.20 -1.41 13.04
N LYS A 73 10.02 -2.39 12.18
CA LYS A 73 10.86 -2.67 11.00
C LYS A 73 10.24 -2.02 9.77
N PRO A 74 11.05 -1.69 8.76
CA PRO A 74 10.51 -1.27 7.45
C PRO A 74 9.59 -2.34 6.87
N VAL A 75 8.58 -1.92 6.12
CA VAL A 75 7.64 -2.83 5.47
C VAL A 75 7.61 -2.63 3.96
N PHE A 76 7.39 -3.71 3.24
CA PHE A 76 6.95 -3.69 1.86
C PHE A 76 5.43 -3.86 1.84
N LEU A 77 4.72 -3.05 1.08
CA LEU A 77 3.26 -3.09 1.00
C LEU A 77 2.81 -3.76 -0.29
N LEU A 78 2.00 -4.80 -0.17
CA LEU A 78 1.34 -5.43 -1.30
C LEU A 78 -0.14 -5.06 -1.27
N PHE A 79 -0.59 -4.30 -2.28
CA PHE A 79 -1.99 -3.95 -2.46
C PHE A 79 -2.64 -4.88 -3.47
N THR A 80 -3.78 -5.46 -3.14
CA THR A 80 -4.62 -6.17 -4.10
C THR A 80 -5.97 -5.46 -4.18
N PHE A 81 -6.26 -4.89 -5.33
CA PHE A 81 -7.52 -4.19 -5.60
C PHE A 81 -8.49 -5.16 -6.29
N TYR A 82 -9.54 -5.55 -5.58
CA TYR A 82 -10.63 -6.34 -6.14
C TYR A 82 -11.73 -5.37 -6.59
N GLU A 83 -11.80 -5.13 -7.89
CA GLU A 83 -12.80 -4.27 -8.52
C GLU A 83 -14.02 -5.08 -8.97
N GLN A 84 -15.19 -4.44 -9.04
CA GLN A 84 -16.37 -5.12 -9.56
C GLN A 84 -16.36 -5.33 -11.08
N ASP A 85 -15.57 -4.53 -11.81
CA ASP A 85 -15.37 -4.61 -13.24
C ASP A 85 -14.04 -3.96 -13.67
N ARG A 86 -13.76 -3.89 -14.96
CA ARG A 86 -12.52 -3.33 -15.53
C ARG A 86 -12.68 -1.93 -16.12
N ARG A 87 -13.68 -1.16 -15.70
CA ARG A 87 -13.96 0.16 -16.28
C ARG A 87 -12.95 1.22 -15.88
N ARG A 88 -12.40 1.13 -14.67
CA ARG A 88 -11.36 2.04 -14.21
C ARG A 88 -9.99 1.45 -14.57
N ASP A 89 -9.09 2.27 -15.13
CA ASP A 89 -7.70 1.87 -15.33
C ASP A 89 -6.95 1.74 -14.00
N HIS A 90 -5.79 1.09 -14.04
CA HIS A 90 -5.02 0.76 -12.85
C HIS A 90 -4.62 1.99 -12.03
N ASP A 91 -4.14 3.04 -12.69
CA ASP A 91 -3.72 4.26 -12.01
C ASP A 91 -4.89 4.97 -11.34
N ASN A 92 -6.04 5.05 -12.02
CA ASN A 92 -7.26 5.60 -11.46
C ASN A 92 -7.73 4.83 -10.21
N VAL A 93 -7.60 3.49 -10.20
CA VAL A 93 -7.96 2.65 -9.04
C VAL A 93 -7.00 2.87 -7.87
N SER A 94 -5.69 2.85 -8.13
CA SER A 94 -4.69 2.66 -7.07
C SER A 94 -4.09 3.95 -6.52
N SER A 95 -3.87 4.98 -7.33
CA SER A 95 -3.06 6.14 -6.92
C SER A 95 -3.63 6.89 -5.73
N PHE A 96 -4.89 7.29 -5.79
CA PHE A 96 -5.55 7.97 -4.68
C PHE A 96 -5.74 7.05 -3.48
N ALA A 97 -6.17 5.82 -3.70
CA ALA A 97 -6.41 4.84 -2.65
C ALA A 97 -5.13 4.52 -1.85
N ARG A 98 -4.00 4.29 -2.53
CA ARG A 98 -2.71 4.07 -1.84
C ARG A 98 -2.33 5.24 -0.94
N LYS A 99 -2.47 6.47 -1.44
CA LYS A 99 -2.14 7.65 -0.63
C LYS A 99 -3.03 7.76 0.60
N VAL A 100 -4.32 7.57 0.45
CA VAL A 100 -5.28 7.59 1.56
C VAL A 100 -4.97 6.51 2.59
N ILE A 101 -4.67 5.29 2.13
CA ILE A 101 -4.35 4.16 3.02
C ILE A 101 -3.06 4.43 3.79
N GLN A 102 -1.99 4.86 3.12
CA GLN A 102 -0.72 5.15 3.79
C GLN A 102 -0.86 6.29 4.79
N ASP A 103 -1.55 7.38 4.45
CA ASP A 103 -1.83 8.48 5.38
C ASP A 103 -2.61 8.00 6.62
N ALA A 104 -3.58 7.09 6.45
CA ALA A 104 -4.34 6.51 7.56
C ALA A 104 -3.49 5.58 8.43
N LEU A 105 -2.59 4.80 7.83
CA LEU A 105 -1.65 3.94 8.55
C LEU A 105 -0.67 4.74 9.41
N VAL A 106 -0.21 5.89 8.93
CA VAL A 106 0.63 6.81 9.72
C VAL A 106 -0.19 7.46 10.83
N LYS A 107 -1.39 7.94 10.52
CA LYS A 107 -2.27 8.58 11.50
C LYS A 107 -2.71 7.64 12.63
N SER A 108 -2.85 6.35 12.35
CA SER A 108 -3.15 5.30 13.34
C SER A 108 -1.93 4.80 14.11
N GLU A 109 -0.76 5.32 13.80
CA GLU A 109 0.54 4.88 14.35
C GLU A 109 0.87 3.40 14.01
N THR A 110 0.18 2.79 13.05
CA THR A 110 0.53 1.46 12.52
C THR A 110 1.90 1.53 11.81
N LEU A 111 2.13 2.61 11.06
CA LEU A 111 3.43 3.00 10.53
C LEU A 111 3.87 4.29 11.22
N LYS A 112 5.16 4.41 11.50
CA LYS A 112 5.71 5.65 12.08
C LYS A 112 5.71 6.80 11.06
N ASP A 113 6.00 6.47 9.80
CA ASP A 113 6.00 7.39 8.67
C ASP A 113 5.84 6.60 7.37
N ASP A 114 5.52 7.27 6.27
CA ASP A 114 5.40 6.66 4.93
C ASP A 114 6.67 6.86 4.06
N GLY A 115 7.74 7.41 4.63
CA GLY A 115 9.01 7.63 3.94
C GLY A 115 9.81 6.35 3.67
N TRP A 116 10.90 6.50 2.95
CA TRP A 116 11.74 5.39 2.45
C TRP A 116 12.31 4.48 3.53
N ASP A 117 12.51 5.03 4.75
CA ASP A 117 13.05 4.28 5.88
C ASP A 117 12.00 3.36 6.53
N TYR A 118 10.72 3.59 6.26
CA TYR A 118 9.61 2.84 6.86
C TYR A 118 8.81 2.03 5.85
N VAL A 119 8.73 2.49 4.61
CA VAL A 119 8.11 1.79 3.49
C VAL A 119 9.15 1.60 2.40
N THR A 120 9.63 0.36 2.24
CA THR A 120 10.69 0.04 1.28
C THR A 120 10.21 0.01 -0.16
N GLY A 121 8.91 -0.12 -0.37
CA GLY A 121 8.27 -0.13 -1.67
C GLY A 121 6.86 -0.70 -1.59
N TYR A 122 6.23 -0.77 -2.74
CA TYR A 122 4.90 -1.37 -2.86
C TYR A 122 4.71 -2.04 -4.22
N LEU A 123 3.71 -2.92 -4.29
CA LEU A 123 3.24 -3.53 -5.52
C LEU A 123 1.72 -3.49 -5.54
N ASP A 124 1.14 -3.13 -6.69
CA ASP A 124 -0.29 -3.16 -6.94
C ASP A 124 -0.66 -4.38 -7.77
N LYS A 125 -1.66 -5.13 -7.32
CA LYS A 125 -2.32 -6.19 -8.05
C LYS A 125 -3.79 -5.85 -8.28
N PHE A 126 -4.34 -6.23 -9.42
CA PHE A 126 -5.71 -5.91 -9.80
C PHE A 126 -6.44 -7.19 -10.18
N GLU A 127 -7.58 -7.41 -9.53
CA GLU A 127 -8.44 -8.56 -9.73
C GLU A 127 -9.90 -8.08 -9.92
N VAL A 128 -10.73 -8.91 -10.49
CA VAL A 128 -12.18 -8.65 -10.60
C VAL A 128 -12.92 -9.57 -9.65
N ASP A 129 -13.68 -8.97 -8.74
CA ASP A 129 -14.62 -9.67 -7.88
C ASP A 129 -15.89 -8.84 -7.77
N LYS A 130 -16.85 -9.14 -8.63
CA LYS A 130 -18.11 -8.39 -8.75
C LYS A 130 -18.93 -8.41 -7.47
N GLU A 131 -18.91 -9.52 -6.74
CA GLU A 131 -19.75 -9.73 -5.57
C GLU A 131 -19.15 -9.13 -4.29
N ASN A 132 -17.82 -9.01 -4.24
CA ASN A 132 -17.13 -8.54 -3.05
C ASN A 132 -15.92 -7.64 -3.37
N PRO A 133 -16.17 -6.45 -3.95
CA PRO A 133 -15.09 -5.49 -4.17
C PRO A 133 -14.46 -5.09 -2.84
N ARG A 134 -13.13 -5.03 -2.82
CA ARG A 134 -12.35 -4.72 -1.62
C ARG A 134 -10.90 -4.39 -1.98
N ILE A 135 -10.19 -3.82 -1.03
CA ILE A 135 -8.75 -3.61 -1.11
C ILE A 135 -8.10 -4.42 0.01
N VAL A 136 -7.16 -5.28 -0.34
CA VAL A 136 -6.37 -6.04 0.61
C VAL A 136 -4.96 -5.44 0.65
N VAL A 137 -4.50 -5.09 1.84
CA VAL A 137 -3.14 -4.60 2.08
C VAL A 137 -2.40 -5.62 2.91
N GLU A 138 -1.32 -6.16 2.38
CA GLU A 138 -0.45 -7.09 3.06
C GLU A 138 0.86 -6.38 3.42
N PHE A 139 1.26 -6.52 4.68
CA PHE A 139 2.47 -5.93 5.24
C PHE A 139 3.53 -7.00 5.33
N ILE A 140 4.67 -6.77 4.69
CA ILE A 140 5.80 -7.70 4.68
C ILE A 140 6.98 -6.98 5.32
N GLU A 141 7.31 -7.36 6.57
CA GLU A 141 8.47 -6.79 7.27
C GLU A 141 9.76 -7.13 6.53
N GLN A 142 10.64 -6.15 6.46
CA GLN A 142 11.93 -6.27 5.80
C GLN A 142 13.05 -6.37 6.84
N GLU A 143 13.95 -7.33 6.65
CA GLU A 143 15.19 -7.35 7.43
C GLU A 143 16.08 -6.21 6.95
N VAL A 144 16.53 -5.38 7.90
CA VAL A 144 17.53 -4.36 7.64
C VAL A 144 18.90 -5.05 7.63
N GLU A 145 19.45 -5.36 6.46
CA GLU A 145 20.86 -5.67 6.36
C GLU A 145 21.63 -4.41 6.78
N THR A 146 22.16 -4.42 7.99
CA THR A 146 23.13 -3.42 8.40
C THR A 146 24.39 -3.67 7.55
N CYS A 147 24.55 -2.88 6.49
CA CYS A 147 25.83 -2.75 5.80
C CYS A 147 26.87 -2.14 6.75
N LYS A 148 27.30 -2.91 7.74
CA LYS A 148 28.54 -2.69 8.48
C LYS A 148 29.64 -3.33 7.65
N ASN A 149 30.48 -2.49 7.04
CA ASN A 149 31.80 -2.78 6.44
C ASN A 149 31.91 -2.57 4.92
N GLN A 150 31.89 -1.31 4.51
CA GLN A 150 32.66 -0.90 3.34
C GLN A 150 33.51 0.37 3.55
N ARG A 151 33.77 0.79 4.79
CA ARG A 151 34.62 1.96 5.07
C ARG A 151 35.96 1.62 5.75
N ALA A 152 36.35 0.35 5.88
CA ALA A 152 37.58 -0.03 6.56
C ALA A 152 38.70 -0.56 5.63
N ALA A 153 38.63 -0.31 4.31
CA ALA A 153 39.66 -0.80 3.37
C ALA A 153 40.29 0.30 2.49
N LYS A 154 40.37 1.54 2.97
CA LYS A 154 41.14 2.61 2.30
C LYS A 154 41.90 3.48 3.30
N SER A 155 42.74 2.89 4.11
CA SER A 155 43.83 3.61 4.76
C SER A 155 44.94 2.63 5.09
N ASN A 156 45.71 2.22 4.11
CA ASN A 156 47.11 1.79 4.23
C ASN A 156 47.66 1.53 2.81
N GLY A 157 48.31 2.53 2.30
CA GLY A 157 49.04 2.49 1.07
C GLY A 157 49.67 3.85 0.82
#